data_1f28b003a40a71b58cef3294be7380cc
#
_entry.id   1f28b003a40a71b58cef3294be7380cc
#
_cell.length_a   1.000
_cell.length_b   1.000
_cell.length_c   1.000
_cell.angle_alpha   90.00
_cell.angle_beta   90.00
_cell.angle_gamma   90.00
#
_symmetry.space_group_name_H-M   'P 1'
#
loop_
_entity.id
_entity.type
_entity.pdbx_description
1 polymer ?
#
loop_
_entity_poly.entity_id
_entity_poly.type
_entity_poly.pdbx_seq_one_letter_code
_entity_poly.pdbx_strand_id
1 'polypeptide(L)'
;MRTAGIIAEYNPFHNGHAWQIAELKKRGFEAMVCVCSPGVVQRGTAALFPARVRTRAALAAGADLVLSLPAPYATLSAEGFAAAGVALLSALGCVDALCFGTETRRLEDIAQTAALLESPDFPAALRGQLDA
;
A
#
# COMPACT_ATOMS: atom_id res chain seq x y z
N MET A 1 3.04 12.08 -18.45
CA MET A 1 2.22 12.10 -17.22
C MET A 1 2.86 11.12 -16.23
N ARG A 2 3.27 11.61 -15.07
CA ARG A 2 3.85 10.75 -14.01
C ARG A 2 2.74 10.29 -13.06
N THR A 3 2.58 8.99 -12.91
CA THR A 3 1.52 8.37 -12.11
C THR A 3 2.08 7.69 -10.87
N ALA A 4 1.56 8.04 -9.69
CA ALA A 4 1.87 7.38 -8.42
C ALA A 4 0.84 6.30 -8.11
N GLY A 5 1.30 5.13 -7.69
CA GLY A 5 0.48 4.05 -7.13
C GLY A 5 0.54 4.06 -5.60
N ILE A 6 -0.59 3.97 -4.95
CA ILE A 6 -0.72 3.90 -3.49
C ILE A 6 -1.53 2.65 -3.13
N ILE A 7 -1.04 1.85 -2.20
CA ILE A 7 -1.79 0.72 -1.62
C ILE A 7 -2.18 1.12 -0.21
N ALA A 8 -3.49 1.15 0.09
CA ALA A 8 -3.99 1.60 1.38
C ALA A 8 -5.33 0.97 1.72
N GLU A 9 -5.65 0.89 3.00
CA GLU A 9 -6.98 0.47 3.46
C GLU A 9 -7.95 1.65 3.64
N TYR A 10 -7.41 2.83 3.94
CA TYR A 10 -8.19 4.02 4.29
C TYR A 10 -9.25 3.75 5.38
N ASN A 11 -8.85 3.11 6.46
CA ASN A 11 -9.75 2.60 7.49
C ASN A 11 -9.57 3.28 8.88
N PRO A 12 -10.01 4.53 9.04
CA PRO A 12 -10.65 5.44 8.08
C PRO A 12 -9.64 6.20 7.21
N PHE A 13 -10.13 6.89 6.19
CA PHE A 13 -9.35 7.94 5.51
C PHE A 13 -9.18 9.12 6.48
N HIS A 14 -7.96 9.63 6.60
CA HIS A 14 -7.61 10.70 7.54
C HIS A 14 -6.62 11.71 6.92
N ASN A 15 -6.31 12.77 7.66
CA ASN A 15 -5.46 13.87 7.20
C ASN A 15 -4.05 13.42 6.75
N GLY A 16 -3.48 12.37 7.34
CA GLY A 16 -2.20 11.80 6.90
C GLY A 16 -2.28 11.24 5.46
N HIS A 17 -3.38 10.59 5.09
CA HIS A 17 -3.59 10.12 3.73
C HIS A 17 -3.78 11.29 2.75
N ALA A 18 -4.56 12.31 3.14
CA ALA A 18 -4.72 13.52 2.33
C ALA A 18 -3.38 14.26 2.13
N TRP A 19 -2.58 14.34 3.19
CA TRP A 19 -1.23 14.92 3.13
C TRP A 19 -0.33 14.13 2.17
N GLN A 20 -0.35 12.80 2.21
CA GLN A 20 0.42 11.96 1.30
C GLN A 20 0.09 12.26 -0.16
N ILE A 21 -1.19 12.31 -0.52
CA ILE A 21 -1.64 12.65 -1.88
C ILE A 21 -1.18 14.05 -2.27
N ALA A 22 -1.34 15.04 -1.40
CA ALA A 22 -0.91 16.41 -1.66
C ALA A 22 0.61 16.53 -1.84
N GLU A 23 1.37 15.77 -1.03
CA GLU A 23 2.84 15.75 -1.12
C GLU A 23 3.33 15.12 -2.43
N LEU A 24 2.68 14.07 -2.91
CA LEU A 24 2.99 13.43 -4.19
C LEU A 24 2.74 14.39 -5.37
N LYS A 25 1.65 15.17 -5.32
CA LYS A 25 1.39 16.24 -6.32
C LYS A 25 2.52 17.29 -6.34
N LYS A 26 2.99 17.73 -5.17
CA LYS A 26 4.13 18.65 -5.07
C LYS A 26 5.42 18.07 -5.65
N ARG A 27 5.60 16.75 -5.58
CA ARG A 27 6.75 16.04 -6.16
C ARG A 27 6.62 15.78 -7.68
N GLY A 28 5.59 16.33 -8.32
CA GLY A 28 5.41 16.28 -9.76
C GLY A 28 4.72 15.01 -10.27
N PHE A 29 4.02 14.27 -9.40
CA PHE A 29 3.08 13.25 -9.89
C PHE A 29 1.79 13.94 -10.32
N GLU A 30 1.36 13.65 -11.53
CA GLU A 30 0.19 14.26 -12.16
C GLU A 30 -1.08 13.44 -11.92
N ALA A 31 -0.93 12.11 -11.74
CA ALA A 31 -2.03 11.21 -11.45
C ALA A 31 -1.72 10.30 -10.24
N MET A 32 -2.74 10.01 -9.44
CA MET A 32 -2.69 9.12 -8.28
C MET A 32 -3.69 7.98 -8.43
N VAL A 33 -3.17 6.76 -8.50
CA VAL A 33 -3.97 5.52 -8.52
C VAL A 33 -3.86 4.85 -7.16
N CYS A 34 -4.99 4.69 -6.48
CA CYS A 34 -5.04 4.03 -5.18
C CYS A 34 -5.65 2.63 -5.33
N VAL A 35 -5.04 1.63 -4.70
CA VAL A 35 -5.63 0.31 -4.47
C VAL A 35 -6.10 0.24 -3.03
N CYS A 36 -7.38 -0.05 -2.82
CA CYS A 36 -8.01 -0.03 -1.50
C CYS A 36 -8.70 -1.35 -1.21
N SER A 37 -8.65 -1.82 0.03
CA SER A 37 -9.42 -2.98 0.48
C SER A 37 -10.94 -2.72 0.35
N PRO A 38 -11.75 -3.74 0.06
CA PRO A 38 -13.19 -3.59 -0.13
C PRO A 38 -13.94 -3.38 1.21
N GLY A 39 -14.81 -4.28 1.61
CA GLY A 39 -15.56 -4.22 2.86
C GLY A 39 -14.86 -4.81 4.08
N VAL A 40 -13.77 -5.56 3.84
CA VAL A 40 -12.91 -6.16 4.86
C VAL A 40 -11.50 -5.60 4.74
N VAL A 41 -10.80 -5.51 5.85
CA VAL A 41 -9.42 -5.04 5.91
C VAL A 41 -8.46 -6.21 6.10
N GLN A 42 -7.18 -5.97 5.92
CA GLN A 42 -6.13 -6.99 5.93
C GLN A 42 -6.13 -7.85 7.19
N ARG A 43 -6.53 -7.31 8.32
CA ARG A 43 -6.67 -8.05 9.59
C ARG A 43 -7.91 -8.95 9.67
N GLY A 44 -8.69 -9.08 8.60
CA GLY A 44 -9.88 -9.92 8.54
C GLY A 44 -11.13 -9.33 9.20
N THR A 45 -11.08 -8.08 9.65
CA THR A 45 -12.23 -7.39 10.25
C THR A 45 -12.99 -6.56 9.22
N ALA A 46 -14.25 -6.24 9.52
CA ALA A 46 -15.00 -5.29 8.72
C ALA A 46 -14.34 -3.90 8.76
N ALA A 47 -14.34 -3.22 7.63
CA ALA A 47 -13.89 -1.84 7.57
C ALA A 47 -14.84 -0.93 8.35
N LEU A 48 -14.29 0.10 9.02
CA LEU A 48 -15.05 1.06 9.83
C LEU A 48 -16.12 1.81 9.00
N PHE A 49 -15.79 2.12 7.75
CA PHE A 49 -16.73 2.75 6.81
C PHE A 49 -16.85 1.93 5.53
N PRO A 50 -18.03 1.96 4.87
CA PRO A 50 -18.22 1.32 3.57
C PRO A 50 -17.17 1.78 2.54
N ALA A 51 -16.78 0.88 1.63
CA ALA A 51 -15.77 1.16 0.60
C ALA A 51 -16.09 2.45 -0.18
N ARG A 52 -17.36 2.69 -0.54
CA ARG A 52 -17.78 3.90 -1.25
C ARG A 52 -17.47 5.21 -0.51
N VAL A 53 -17.53 5.22 0.83
CA VAL A 53 -17.21 6.40 1.64
C VAL A 53 -15.71 6.65 1.62
N ARG A 54 -14.91 5.61 1.80
CA ARG A 54 -13.45 5.66 1.77
C ARG A 54 -12.91 6.07 0.40
N THR A 55 -13.49 5.50 -0.67
CA THR A 55 -13.19 5.89 -2.06
C THR A 55 -13.50 7.36 -2.32
N ARG A 56 -14.69 7.84 -1.91
CA ARG A 56 -15.05 9.26 -2.07
C ARG A 56 -14.09 10.18 -1.33
N ALA A 57 -13.67 9.81 -0.13
CA ALA A 57 -12.71 10.60 0.65
C ALA A 57 -11.35 10.69 -0.06
N ALA A 58 -10.84 9.58 -0.62
CA ALA A 58 -9.60 9.57 -1.38
C ALA A 58 -9.69 10.42 -2.66
N LEU A 59 -10.79 10.28 -3.43
CA LEU A 59 -11.03 11.10 -4.63
C LEU A 59 -11.14 12.58 -4.28
N ALA A 60 -11.88 12.94 -3.23
CA ALA A 60 -11.98 14.32 -2.76
C ALA A 60 -10.65 14.91 -2.30
N ALA A 61 -9.73 14.07 -1.79
CA ALA A 61 -8.37 14.48 -1.42
C ALA A 61 -7.43 14.58 -2.63
N GLY A 62 -7.88 14.17 -3.81
CA GLY A 62 -7.14 14.34 -5.07
C GLY A 62 -6.53 13.06 -5.63
N ALA A 63 -6.98 11.88 -5.22
CA ALA A 63 -6.76 10.66 -5.99
C ALA A 63 -7.58 10.73 -7.29
N ASP A 64 -7.04 10.19 -8.37
CA ASP A 64 -7.69 10.21 -9.71
C ASP A 64 -8.44 8.91 -9.99
N LEU A 65 -7.95 7.80 -9.45
CA LEU A 65 -8.56 6.48 -9.57
C LEU A 65 -8.41 5.71 -8.25
N VAL A 66 -9.49 5.07 -7.82
CA VAL A 66 -9.47 4.14 -6.69
C VAL A 66 -9.96 2.78 -7.15
N LEU A 67 -9.11 1.79 -7.09
CA LEU A 67 -9.40 0.39 -7.42
C LEU A 67 -9.67 -0.40 -6.13
N SER A 68 -10.59 -1.34 -6.21
CA SER A 68 -10.86 -2.26 -5.12
C SER A 68 -10.00 -3.51 -5.27
N LEU A 69 -9.19 -3.82 -4.27
CA LEU A 69 -8.49 -5.11 -4.20
C LEU A 69 -9.53 -6.20 -3.93
N PRO A 70 -9.60 -7.28 -4.72
CA PRO A 70 -10.57 -8.36 -4.50
C PRO A 70 -10.47 -8.95 -3.08
N ALA A 71 -11.61 -9.32 -2.50
CA ALA A 71 -11.69 -9.76 -1.09
C ALA A 71 -10.69 -10.85 -0.69
N PRO A 72 -10.43 -11.90 -1.49
CA PRO A 72 -9.45 -12.92 -1.11
C PRO A 72 -8.05 -12.34 -0.87
N TYR A 73 -7.63 -11.38 -1.68
CA TYR A 73 -6.32 -10.74 -1.54
C TYR A 73 -6.30 -9.70 -0.42
N ALA A 74 -7.43 -9.07 -0.14
CA ALA A 74 -7.51 -8.04 0.90
C ALA A 74 -7.36 -8.60 2.32
N THR A 75 -7.51 -9.92 2.52
CA THR A 75 -7.42 -10.60 3.82
C THR A 75 -6.21 -11.52 3.95
N LEU A 76 -5.28 -11.46 3.00
CA LEU A 76 -4.01 -12.18 3.09
C LEU A 76 -3.09 -11.59 4.18
N SER A 77 -1.95 -12.24 4.41
CA SER A 77 -0.86 -11.68 5.19
C SER A 77 -0.47 -10.28 4.66
N ALA A 78 0.24 -9.50 5.44
CA ALA A 78 0.71 -8.17 5.00
C ALA A 78 1.52 -8.25 3.69
N GLU A 79 2.35 -9.27 3.57
CA GLU A 79 3.11 -9.57 2.34
C GLU A 79 2.19 -9.87 1.15
N GLY A 80 1.23 -10.80 1.32
CA GLY A 80 0.29 -11.18 0.27
C GLY A 80 -0.62 -10.01 -0.15
N PHE A 81 -1.06 -9.19 0.80
CA PHE A 81 -1.83 -7.98 0.54
C PHE A 81 -1.01 -6.97 -0.28
N ALA A 82 0.24 -6.72 0.11
CA ALA A 82 1.13 -5.82 -0.61
C ALA A 82 1.45 -6.35 -2.02
N ALA A 83 1.79 -7.63 -2.15
CA ALA A 83 2.09 -8.26 -3.43
C ALA A 83 0.91 -8.17 -4.41
N ALA A 84 -0.32 -8.45 -3.94
CA ALA A 84 -1.52 -8.34 -4.76
C ALA A 84 -1.80 -6.89 -5.18
N GLY A 85 -1.60 -5.93 -4.28
CA GLY A 85 -1.72 -4.51 -4.60
C GLY A 85 -0.71 -4.04 -5.64
N VAL A 86 0.55 -4.46 -5.50
CA VAL A 86 1.62 -4.18 -6.48
C VAL A 86 1.30 -4.81 -7.83
N ALA A 87 0.87 -6.09 -7.84
CA ALA A 87 0.49 -6.77 -9.08
C ALA A 87 -0.64 -6.05 -9.80
N LEU A 88 -1.67 -5.59 -9.07
CA LEU A 88 -2.77 -4.83 -9.65
C LEU A 88 -2.32 -3.49 -10.24
N LEU A 89 -1.49 -2.73 -9.52
CA LEU A 89 -0.93 -1.47 -10.01
C LEU A 89 -0.04 -1.68 -11.24
N SER A 90 0.79 -2.73 -11.24
CA SER A 90 1.67 -3.07 -12.36
C SER A 90 0.88 -3.48 -13.61
N ALA A 91 -0.21 -4.22 -13.43
CA ALA A 91 -1.08 -4.67 -14.54
C ALA A 91 -1.76 -3.52 -15.28
N LEU A 92 -1.88 -2.34 -14.68
CA LEU A 92 -2.41 -1.15 -15.35
C LEU A 92 -1.46 -0.62 -16.44
N GLY A 93 -0.17 -0.88 -16.35
CA GLY A 93 0.83 -0.42 -17.30
C GLY A 93 1.05 1.09 -17.38
N CYS A 94 0.47 1.86 -16.46
CA CYS A 94 0.56 3.32 -16.43
C CYS A 94 1.04 3.90 -15.09
N VAL A 95 1.45 3.06 -14.15
CA VAL A 95 1.95 3.49 -12.84
C VAL A 95 3.48 3.51 -12.87
N ASP A 96 4.06 4.68 -12.64
CA ASP A 96 5.51 4.88 -12.73
C ASP A 96 6.23 4.60 -11.41
N ALA A 97 5.55 4.79 -10.28
CA ALA A 97 6.17 4.60 -8.96
C ALA A 97 5.15 4.14 -7.92
N LEU A 98 5.56 3.20 -7.08
CA LEU A 98 4.84 2.85 -5.86
C LEU A 98 5.23 3.83 -4.75
N CYS A 99 4.23 4.40 -4.09
CA CYS A 99 4.42 5.42 -3.07
C CYS A 99 3.79 4.99 -1.74
N PHE A 100 4.59 4.99 -0.70
CA PHE A 100 4.16 4.66 0.66
C PHE A 100 4.80 5.61 1.68
N GLY A 101 4.21 5.68 2.86
CA GLY A 101 4.75 6.44 3.99
C GLY A 101 5.77 5.61 4.77
N THR A 102 6.82 6.26 5.24
CA THR A 102 7.79 5.68 6.17
C THR A 102 8.21 6.70 7.22
N GLU A 103 8.43 6.26 8.45
CA GLU A 103 8.90 7.11 9.54
C GLU A 103 10.37 7.49 9.37
N THR A 104 11.19 6.56 8.88
CA THR A 104 12.65 6.72 8.75
C THR A 104 13.07 7.60 7.58
N ARG A 105 12.23 7.74 6.55
CA ARG A 105 12.54 8.43 5.27
C ARG A 105 13.80 7.92 4.55
N ARG A 106 14.31 6.74 4.91
CA ARG A 106 15.52 6.14 4.36
C ARG A 106 15.14 4.90 3.55
N LEU A 107 14.89 5.11 2.25
CA LEU A 107 14.49 4.04 1.33
C LEU A 107 15.58 2.95 1.23
N GLU A 108 16.84 3.34 1.34
CA GLU A 108 17.97 2.42 1.30
C GLU A 108 17.93 1.40 2.45
N ASP A 109 17.60 1.83 3.67
CA ASP A 109 17.47 0.93 4.83
C ASP A 109 16.32 -0.07 4.62
N ILE A 110 15.20 0.41 4.04
CA ILE A 110 14.06 -0.45 3.73
C ILE A 110 14.45 -1.49 2.67
N ALA A 111 15.13 -1.07 1.61
CA ALA A 111 15.59 -1.97 0.55
C ALA A 111 16.60 -3.01 1.07
N GLN A 112 17.55 -2.60 1.92
CA GLN A 112 18.50 -3.51 2.56
C GLN A 112 17.79 -4.51 3.47
N THR A 113 16.83 -4.06 4.27
CA THR A 113 16.04 -4.92 5.14
C THR A 113 15.23 -5.93 4.31
N ALA A 114 14.59 -5.49 3.24
CA ALA A 114 13.85 -6.38 2.34
C ALA A 114 14.78 -7.45 1.73
N ALA A 115 15.95 -7.06 1.22
CA ALA A 115 16.91 -7.99 0.67
C ALA A 115 17.42 -9.02 1.71
N LEU A 116 17.59 -8.60 2.97
CA LEU A 116 17.94 -9.49 4.07
C LEU A 116 16.82 -10.51 4.35
N LEU A 117 15.57 -10.05 4.42
CA LEU A 117 14.41 -10.92 4.67
C LEU A 117 14.20 -11.95 3.56
N GLU A 118 14.53 -11.60 2.31
CA GLU A 118 14.45 -12.49 1.14
C GLU A 118 15.66 -13.41 1.00
N SER A 119 16.70 -13.24 1.82
CA SER A 119 17.90 -14.08 1.72
C SER A 119 17.60 -15.53 2.11
N PRO A 120 18.21 -16.52 1.42
CA PRO A 120 18.01 -17.95 1.73
C PRO A 120 18.39 -18.32 3.17
N ASP A 121 19.30 -17.56 3.79
CA ASP A 121 19.83 -17.83 5.13
C ASP A 121 18.94 -17.29 6.24
N PHE A 122 18.07 -16.30 5.94
CA PHE A 122 17.25 -15.64 6.96
C PHE A 122 16.30 -16.60 7.70
N PRO A 123 15.58 -17.53 7.04
CA PRO A 123 14.70 -18.46 7.75
C PRO A 123 15.44 -19.38 8.71
N ALA A 124 16.69 -19.77 8.40
CA ALA A 124 17.52 -20.61 9.27
C ALA A 124 18.02 -19.81 10.49
N ALA A 125 18.49 -18.60 10.27
CA ALA A 125 18.94 -17.70 11.34
C ALA A 125 17.79 -17.35 12.29
N LEU A 126 16.58 -17.07 11.77
CA LEU A 126 15.41 -16.77 12.58
C LEU A 126 14.99 -17.96 13.45
N ARG A 127 14.95 -19.19 12.90
CA ARG A 127 14.67 -20.39 13.70
C ARG A 127 15.66 -20.59 14.81
N GLY A 128 16.96 -20.43 14.53
CA GLY A 128 18.00 -20.56 15.55
C GLY A 128 17.87 -19.55 16.71
N GLN A 129 17.25 -18.40 16.49
CA GLN A 129 16.99 -17.42 17.55
C GLN A 129 15.68 -17.69 18.32
N LEU A 130 14.69 -18.31 17.69
CA LEU A 130 13.42 -18.68 18.33
C LEU A 130 13.51 -19.92 19.19
N ASP A 131 14.47 -20.83 18.89
CA ASP A 131 14.71 -22.09 19.61
C ASP A 131 15.70 -21.92 20.77
N ALA A 132 16.28 -20.73 20.95
CA ALA A 132 17.25 -20.41 22.02
C ALA A 132 16.58 -19.78 23.24
#